data_5ae1a8ab208c82dd75d0ea9e7481913b
#
_entry.id   5ae1a8ab208c82dd75d0ea9e7481913b
#
_cell.length_a   1.000
_cell.length_b   1.000
_cell.length_c   1.000
_cell.angle_alpha   90.00
_cell.angle_beta   90.00
_cell.angle_gamma   90.00
#
_symmetry.space_group_name_H-M   'P 1'
#
loop_
_entity.id
_entity.type
_entity.pdbx_description
1 polymer ?
#
loop_
_entity_poly.entity_id
_entity_poly.type
_entity_poly.pdbx_seq_one_letter_code
_entity_poly.pdbx_strand_id
1 'polypeptide(L)'
;MNGIKVYLFLIVDDFNGSVVDNRVFKTKELALACLYKNICETLQDELKMGNKITPYDMNVFEPKDEDVVDENYYYSIEFCGFTYSVEEMELEE
;
A
#
# COMPACT_ATOMS: atom_id res chain seq x y z
N MET A 1 -10.14 -10.97 24.65
CA MET A 1 -10.56 -11.74 23.51
C MET A 1 -9.85 -11.32 22.23
N ASN A 2 -9.50 -12.26 21.43
CA ASN A 2 -8.72 -11.96 20.24
C ASN A 2 -9.60 -11.46 19.10
N GLY A 3 -9.27 -10.32 18.56
CA GLY A 3 -9.93 -9.82 17.37
C GLY A 3 -9.46 -10.55 16.12
N ILE A 4 -10.15 -10.28 15.04
CA ILE A 4 -9.78 -10.81 13.72
C ILE A 4 -8.84 -9.81 13.07
N LYS A 5 -7.68 -10.28 12.62
CA LYS A 5 -6.75 -9.43 11.89
C LYS A 5 -7.14 -9.37 10.43
N VAL A 6 -7.19 -8.16 9.91
CA VAL A 6 -7.43 -7.90 8.49
C VAL A 6 -6.39 -6.91 7.99
N TYR A 7 -6.28 -6.79 6.68
CA TYR A 7 -5.27 -5.94 6.06
C TYR A 7 -5.96 -4.99 5.10
N LEU A 8 -5.83 -3.71 5.38
CA LEU A 8 -6.42 -2.65 4.58
C LEU A 8 -5.44 -2.23 3.48
N PHE A 9 -5.87 -2.40 2.22
CA PHE A 9 -5.19 -1.82 1.08
C PHE A 9 -5.82 -0.47 0.79
N LEU A 10 -4.97 0.55 0.60
CA LEU A 10 -5.44 1.91 0.42
C LEU A 10 -4.60 2.61 -0.65
N ILE A 11 -5.28 3.36 -1.52
CA ILE A 11 -4.61 4.26 -2.46
C ILE A 11 -5.10 5.67 -2.15
N VAL A 12 -4.17 6.58 -1.89
CA VAL A 12 -4.46 7.98 -1.59
C VAL A 12 -3.80 8.86 -2.65
N ASP A 13 -4.56 9.84 -3.14
CA ASP A 13 -4.05 10.88 -4.03
C ASP A 13 -3.29 11.90 -3.16
N ASP A 14 -1.98 12.02 -3.37
CA ASP A 14 -1.12 12.87 -2.55
C ASP A 14 -1.35 14.36 -2.77
N PHE A 15 -1.98 14.74 -3.87
CA PHE A 15 -2.24 16.15 -4.16
C PHE A 15 -3.40 16.71 -3.36
N ASN A 16 -4.44 15.92 -3.13
CA ASN A 16 -5.63 16.41 -2.43
C ASN A 16 -6.01 15.58 -1.21
N GLY A 17 -5.28 14.49 -0.94
CA GLY A 17 -5.55 13.64 0.21
C GLY A 17 -6.77 12.75 0.06
N SER A 18 -7.35 12.65 -1.13
CA SER A 18 -8.54 11.83 -1.36
C SER A 18 -8.19 10.35 -1.45
N VAL A 19 -9.08 9.52 -0.92
CA VAL A 19 -8.96 8.08 -1.08
C VAL A 19 -9.45 7.70 -2.48
N VAL A 20 -8.56 7.09 -3.26
CA VAL A 20 -8.86 6.65 -4.62
C VAL A 20 -9.47 5.26 -4.61
N ASP A 21 -8.94 4.37 -3.79
CA ASP A 21 -9.43 3.00 -3.67
C ASP A 21 -9.10 2.48 -2.27
N ASN A 22 -9.93 1.56 -1.80
CA ASN A 22 -9.66 0.86 -0.55
C ASN A 22 -10.27 -0.53 -0.63
N ARG A 23 -9.59 -1.51 -0.04
CA ARG A 23 -10.06 -2.89 0.03
C ARG A 23 -9.55 -3.54 1.30
N VAL A 24 -10.32 -4.44 1.86
CA VAL A 24 -9.93 -5.19 3.05
C VAL A 24 -9.71 -6.65 2.68
N PHE A 25 -8.59 -7.20 3.12
CA PHE A 25 -8.20 -8.58 2.83
C PHE A 25 -8.00 -9.35 4.13
N LYS A 26 -8.17 -10.66 4.06
CA LYS A 26 -8.00 -11.53 5.21
C LYS A 26 -6.53 -11.82 5.52
N THR A 27 -5.66 -11.73 4.52
CA THR A 27 -4.24 -11.99 4.71
C THR A 27 -3.39 -10.87 4.16
N LYS A 28 -2.20 -10.72 4.74
CA LYS A 28 -1.22 -9.74 4.29
C LYS A 28 -0.81 -10.01 2.84
N GLU A 29 -0.64 -11.26 2.49
CA GLU A 29 -0.19 -11.67 1.16
C GLU A 29 -1.18 -11.23 0.08
N LEU A 30 -2.48 -11.38 0.34
CA LEU A 30 -3.50 -10.92 -0.60
C LEU A 30 -3.49 -9.41 -0.76
N ALA A 31 -3.34 -8.69 0.35
CA ALA A 31 -3.29 -7.23 0.31
C ALA A 31 -2.07 -6.73 -0.46
N LEU A 32 -0.89 -7.33 -0.21
CA LEU A 32 0.33 -6.97 -0.91
C LEU A 32 0.23 -7.30 -2.41
N ALA A 33 -0.37 -8.43 -2.76
CA ALA A 33 -0.57 -8.79 -4.16
C ALA A 33 -1.43 -7.75 -4.87
N CYS A 34 -2.47 -7.26 -4.21
CA CYS A 34 -3.32 -6.19 -4.75
C CYS A 34 -2.52 -4.89 -4.93
N LEU A 35 -1.70 -4.54 -3.93
CA LEU A 35 -0.86 -3.35 -3.99
C LEU A 35 0.09 -3.41 -5.19
N TYR A 36 0.83 -4.50 -5.34
CA TYR A 36 1.79 -4.65 -6.42
C TYR A 36 1.11 -4.67 -7.79
N LYS A 37 -0.05 -5.31 -7.89
CA LYS A 37 -0.82 -5.32 -9.13
C LYS A 37 -1.19 -3.90 -9.57
N ASN A 38 -1.66 -3.08 -8.62
CA ASN A 38 -2.05 -1.70 -8.92
C ASN A 38 -0.85 -0.85 -9.31
N ILE A 39 0.29 -1.05 -8.65
CA ILE A 39 1.52 -0.32 -9.01
C ILE A 39 1.98 -0.72 -10.41
N CYS A 40 1.94 -2.01 -10.74
CA CYS A 40 2.31 -2.46 -12.08
C CYS A 40 1.40 -1.88 -13.16
N GLU A 41 0.09 -1.78 -12.89
CA GLU A 41 -0.84 -1.16 -13.82
C GLU A 41 -0.52 0.31 -14.03
N THR A 42 -0.24 1.04 -12.95
CA THR A 42 0.15 2.45 -13.04
C THR A 42 1.44 2.61 -13.82
N LEU A 43 2.43 1.76 -13.55
CA LEU A 43 3.70 1.78 -14.26
C LEU A 43 3.51 1.55 -15.76
N GLN A 44 2.68 0.57 -16.13
CA GLN A 44 2.39 0.29 -17.53
C GLN A 44 1.72 1.48 -18.22
N ASP A 45 0.77 2.12 -17.54
CA ASP A 45 0.09 3.29 -18.09
C ASP A 45 1.06 4.45 -18.30
N GLU A 46 1.95 4.70 -17.35
CA GLU A 46 2.96 5.76 -17.47
C GLU A 46 3.91 5.49 -18.63
N LEU A 47 4.34 4.24 -18.79
CA LEU A 47 5.23 3.87 -19.90
C LEU A 47 4.53 4.00 -21.25
N LYS A 48 3.23 3.69 -21.33
CA LYS A 48 2.46 3.87 -22.56
C LYS A 48 2.31 5.32 -22.95
N MET A 49 2.29 6.22 -21.96
CA MET A 49 2.25 7.66 -22.21
C MET A 49 3.63 8.25 -22.58
N GLY A 50 4.65 7.40 -22.61
CA GLY A 50 6.00 7.85 -22.97
C GLY A 50 6.79 8.41 -21.80
N ASN A 51 6.30 8.29 -20.59
CA ASN A 51 7.03 8.77 -19.42
C ASN A 51 8.15 7.81 -19.04
N LYS A 52 9.28 8.36 -18.62
CA LYS A 52 10.39 7.56 -18.14
C LYS A 52 10.25 7.38 -16.64
N ILE A 53 10.31 6.13 -16.21
CA ILE A 53 10.23 5.79 -14.79
C ILE A 53 11.58 5.23 -14.36
N THR A 54 12.09 5.72 -13.24
CA THR A 54 13.34 5.25 -12.66
C THR A 54 13.07 4.75 -11.25
N PRO A 55 13.99 3.96 -10.65
CA PRO A 55 13.83 3.52 -9.27
C PRO A 55 13.70 4.68 -8.27
N TYR A 56 14.18 5.86 -8.61
CA TYR A 56 14.10 7.04 -7.75
C TYR A 56 12.70 7.65 -7.70
N ASP A 57 11.81 7.24 -8.60
CA ASP A 57 10.44 7.74 -8.62
C ASP A 57 9.54 7.03 -7.62
N MET A 58 10.06 6.03 -6.94
CA MET A 58 9.32 5.28 -5.92
C MET A 58 9.98 5.46 -4.56
N ASN A 59 9.17 5.79 -3.57
CA ASN A 59 9.59 5.79 -2.16
C ASN A 59 8.90 4.63 -1.47
N VAL A 60 9.70 3.71 -0.94
CA VAL A 60 9.20 2.51 -0.26
C VAL A 60 9.45 2.66 1.23
N PHE A 61 8.40 2.49 2.01
CA PHE A 61 8.49 2.43 3.45
C PHE A 61 8.18 1.02 3.93
N GLU A 62 9.14 0.40 4.62
CA GLU A 62 8.97 -0.90 5.24
C GLU A 62 9.31 -0.77 6.73
N PRO A 63 8.44 -1.24 7.63
CA PRO A 63 8.79 -1.24 9.04
C PRO A 63 9.94 -2.21 9.30
N LYS A 64 10.86 -1.81 10.13
CA LYS A 64 11.95 -2.68 10.57
C LYS A 64 11.46 -3.50 11.74
N ASP A 65 11.77 -4.78 11.75
CA ASP A 65 11.33 -5.68 12.81
C ASP A 65 11.73 -5.19 14.20
N GLU A 66 12.91 -4.62 14.31
CA GLU A 66 13.44 -4.12 15.57
C GLU A 66 12.73 -2.89 16.10
N ASP A 67 12.04 -2.16 15.22
CA ASP A 67 11.33 -0.94 15.58
C ASP A 67 9.84 -1.19 15.84
N VAL A 68 9.35 -2.40 15.55
CA VAL A 68 7.93 -2.72 15.62
C VAL A 68 7.71 -3.80 16.66
N VAL A 69 7.68 -3.40 17.94
CA VAL A 69 7.50 -4.35 19.04
C VAL A 69 6.01 -4.61 19.29
N ASP A 70 5.21 -3.57 19.29
CA ASP A 70 3.78 -3.66 19.60
C ASP A 70 2.88 -3.01 18.56
N GLU A 71 3.43 -2.65 17.41
CA GLU A 71 2.66 -1.99 16.37
C GLU A 71 2.21 -2.96 15.30
N ASN A 72 1.13 -2.60 14.63
CA ASN A 72 0.61 -3.38 13.52
C ASN A 72 1.49 -3.18 12.29
N TYR A 73 1.48 -4.18 11.42
CA TYR A 73 2.21 -4.11 10.16
C TYR A 73 1.74 -2.93 9.32
N TYR A 74 2.70 -2.21 8.74
CA TYR A 74 2.44 -1.12 7.80
C TYR A 74 3.50 -1.12 6.71
N TYR A 75 3.05 -1.03 5.46
CA TYR A 75 3.93 -0.98 4.30
C TYR A 75 3.34 0.01 3.29
N SER A 76 4.17 0.89 2.75
CA SER A 76 3.68 1.84 1.77
C SER A 76 4.69 2.12 0.67
N ILE A 77 4.18 2.47 -0.50
CA ILE A 77 4.97 2.91 -1.65
C ILE A 77 4.34 4.19 -2.17
N GLU A 78 5.15 5.25 -2.28
CA GLU A 78 4.74 6.49 -2.94
C GLU A 78 5.21 6.44 -4.38
N PHE A 79 4.29 6.62 -5.33
CA PHE A 79 4.61 6.48 -6.74
C PHE A 79 3.59 7.26 -7.58
N CYS A 80 4.09 8.11 -8.49
CA CYS A 80 3.27 8.88 -9.43
C CYS A 80 2.18 9.72 -8.79
N GLY A 81 2.48 10.32 -7.63
CA GLY A 81 1.53 11.19 -6.93
C GLY A 81 0.49 10.45 -6.12
N PHE A 82 0.67 9.15 -5.92
CA PHE A 82 -0.21 8.32 -5.12
C PHE A 82 0.57 7.60 -4.04
N THR A 83 -0.07 7.36 -2.91
CA THR A 83 0.47 6.50 -1.86
C THR A 83 -0.34 5.22 -1.82
N TYR A 84 0.34 4.10 -2.05
CA TYR A 84 -0.24 2.75 -1.98
C TYR A 84 0.20 2.13 -0.68
N SER A 85 -0.73 1.70 0.16
CA SER A 85 -0.36 1.17 1.47
C SER A 85 -1.13 -0.08 1.83
N VAL A 86 -0.53 -0.87 2.72
CA VAL A 86 -1.17 -2.01 3.37
C VAL A 86 -0.95 -1.85 4.87
N GLU A 87 -2.02 -1.85 5.63
CA GLU A 87 -2.00 -1.68 7.07
C GLU A 87 -2.76 -2.80 7.74
N GLU A 88 -2.12 -3.41 8.75
CA GLU A 88 -2.78 -4.42 9.57
C GLU A 88 -3.75 -3.76 10.53
N MET A 89 -4.96 -4.26 10.59
CA MET A 89 -5.99 -3.78 11.50
C MET A 89 -6.59 -4.94 12.24
N GLU A 90 -7.08 -4.68 13.43
CA GLU A 90 -7.76 -5.68 14.23
C GLU A 90 -9.21 -5.29 14.36
N LEU A 91 -10.11 -6.20 13.97
CA LEU A 91 -11.54 -6.01 14.13
C LEU A 91 -11.99 -6.69 15.41
N GLU A 92 -12.68 -5.95 16.25
CA GLU A 92 -13.28 -6.51 17.45
C GLU A 92 -14.65 -7.09 17.11
N GLU A 93 -14.93 -8.24 17.72
CA GLU A 93 -16.23 -8.87 17.60
C GLU A 93 -17.12 -8.58 18.79
#